data_8ced65d50ea6b768b70efae2d1cb07f2
#
_entry.id   8ced65d50ea6b768b70efae2d1cb07f2
#
_cell.length_a   1.000
_cell.length_b   1.000
_cell.length_c   1.000
_cell.angle_alpha   90.00
_cell.angle_beta   90.00
_cell.angle_gamma   90.00
#
_symmetry.space_group_name_H-M   'P 1'
#
loop_
_entity.id
_entity.type
_entity.pdbx_description
1 polymer ?
#
loop_
_entity_poly.entity_id
_entity_poly.type
_entity_poly.pdbx_seq_one_letter_code
_entity_poly.pdbx_strand_id
1 'polypeptide(L)'
;MNKKIIAFIPARGGSKSIKNKNLKKIGTKNLIEITIDQALKSKLFSKTILSSDSNRILKVGKKYKKIERFKRPPSISKDTSKTEPAILNYFKNNLNYSEEYLVILQVTSPLRKIKTLKNFISYCISKKLKNCLTVTYKKD
;
A
#
# COMPACT_ATOMS: atom_id res chain seq x y z
N MET A 1 -15.39 13.75 14.06
CA MET A 1 -15.43 12.29 13.78
C MET A 1 -14.10 11.85 13.17
N ASN A 2 -13.42 10.92 13.79
CA ASN A 2 -12.22 10.35 13.16
C ASN A 2 -12.65 9.45 12.01
N LYS A 3 -12.42 9.93 10.78
CA LYS A 3 -12.68 9.15 9.58
C LYS A 3 -11.76 7.93 9.57
N LYS A 4 -12.33 6.78 9.30
CA LYS A 4 -11.58 5.54 9.21
C LYS A 4 -10.93 5.45 7.83
N ILE A 5 -9.61 5.34 7.81
CA ILE A 5 -8.80 5.30 6.59
C ILE A 5 -7.99 4.02 6.58
N ILE A 6 -8.07 3.25 5.50
CA ILE A 6 -7.26 2.05 5.28
C ILE A 6 -6.06 2.38 4.39
N ALA A 7 -4.86 1.93 4.79
CA ALA A 7 -3.72 1.84 3.88
C ALA A 7 -3.69 0.45 3.23
N PHE A 8 -3.64 0.39 1.91
CA PHE A 8 -3.46 -0.83 1.14
C PHE A 8 -2.11 -0.81 0.43
N ILE A 9 -1.25 -1.77 0.74
CA ILE A 9 0.10 -1.89 0.19
C ILE A 9 0.13 -3.11 -0.74
N PRO A 10 -0.08 -2.93 -2.06
CA PRO A 10 0.03 -4.02 -3.00
C PRO A 10 1.50 -4.31 -3.32
N ALA A 11 1.93 -5.56 -3.09
CA ALA A 11 3.30 -5.98 -3.36
C ALA A 11 3.31 -7.39 -3.96
N ARG A 12 3.46 -7.51 -5.28
CA ARG A 12 3.58 -8.82 -5.94
C ARG A 12 4.97 -9.41 -5.81
N GLY A 13 5.08 -10.74 -5.86
CA GLY A 13 6.34 -11.47 -5.79
C GLY A 13 7.17 -11.38 -7.08
N GLY A 14 6.51 -11.44 -8.23
CA GLY A 14 7.15 -11.34 -9.55
C GLY A 14 7.44 -9.89 -9.96
N SER A 15 8.62 -9.67 -10.55
CA SER A 15 8.96 -8.42 -11.22
C SER A 15 9.90 -8.73 -12.38
N LYS A 16 9.52 -8.31 -13.61
CA LYS A 16 10.32 -8.58 -14.82
C LYS A 16 11.54 -7.66 -14.92
N SER A 17 11.37 -6.37 -14.65
CA SER A 17 12.42 -5.36 -14.81
C SER A 17 13.55 -5.50 -13.78
N ILE A 18 13.20 -5.78 -12.53
CA ILE A 18 14.17 -5.98 -11.45
C ILE A 18 13.71 -7.18 -10.62
N LYS A 19 14.46 -8.27 -10.66
CA LYS A 19 14.16 -9.49 -9.90
C LYS A 19 13.98 -9.17 -8.41
N ASN A 20 12.85 -9.59 -7.84
CA ASN A 20 12.49 -9.34 -6.44
C ASN A 20 12.52 -7.84 -6.04
N LYS A 21 12.12 -6.93 -6.94
CA LYS A 21 12.18 -5.48 -6.73
C LYS A 21 11.69 -5.05 -5.35
N ASN A 22 10.55 -5.54 -4.92
CA ASN A 22 9.93 -5.15 -3.64
C ASN A 22 10.76 -5.55 -2.40
N LEU A 23 11.68 -6.51 -2.55
CA LEU A 23 12.61 -6.96 -1.50
C LEU A 23 13.99 -6.33 -1.62
N LYS A 24 14.25 -5.49 -2.63
CA LYS A 24 15.51 -4.76 -2.75
C LYS A 24 15.63 -3.72 -1.63
N LYS A 25 16.86 -3.59 -1.11
CA LYS A 25 17.16 -2.65 -0.02
C LYS A 25 17.58 -1.29 -0.55
N ILE A 26 17.15 -0.26 0.18
CA ILE A 26 17.73 1.09 0.15
C ILE A 26 18.24 1.34 1.56
N GLY A 27 19.55 1.42 1.72
CA GLY A 27 20.19 1.40 3.03
C GLY A 27 19.93 0.06 3.75
N THR A 28 19.42 0.13 4.97
CA THR A 28 19.18 -1.05 5.82
C THR A 28 17.82 -1.72 5.61
N LYS A 29 16.87 -1.06 4.93
CA LYS A 29 15.48 -1.52 4.77
C LYS A 29 15.14 -1.83 3.32
N ASN A 30 14.32 -2.85 3.10
CA ASN A 30 13.75 -3.09 1.78
C ASN A 30 12.56 -2.16 1.50
N LEU A 31 12.13 -2.10 0.22
CA LEU A 31 11.07 -1.19 -0.21
C LEU A 31 9.75 -1.41 0.55
N ILE A 32 9.43 -2.66 0.90
CA ILE A 32 8.22 -2.99 1.66
C ILE A 32 8.32 -2.45 3.09
N GLU A 33 9.45 -2.65 3.75
CA GLU A 33 9.69 -2.14 5.11
C GLU A 33 9.59 -0.61 5.16
N ILE A 34 10.17 0.07 4.16
CA ILE A 34 10.07 1.53 4.03
C ILE A 34 8.60 1.96 3.91
N THR A 35 7.82 1.29 3.06
CA THR A 35 6.41 1.64 2.83
C THR A 35 5.55 1.37 4.07
N ILE A 36 5.78 0.25 4.76
CA ILE A 36 5.09 -0.06 6.02
C ILE A 36 5.43 0.98 7.08
N ASP A 37 6.70 1.35 7.22
CA ASP A 37 7.13 2.39 8.16
C ASP A 37 6.46 3.74 7.86
N GLN A 38 6.37 4.14 6.59
CA GLN A 38 5.67 5.36 6.18
C GLN A 38 4.19 5.33 6.60
N ALA A 39 3.52 4.21 6.39
CA ALA A 39 2.13 4.03 6.80
C ALA A 39 1.98 4.13 8.32
N LEU A 40 2.74 3.36 9.08
CA LEU A 40 2.63 3.30 10.54
C LEU A 40 3.04 4.62 11.22
N LYS A 41 4.14 5.23 10.78
CA LYS A 41 4.64 6.51 11.32
C LYS A 41 3.73 7.68 11.00
N SER A 42 2.94 7.61 9.94
CA SER A 42 1.97 8.65 9.61
C SER A 42 0.87 8.77 10.66
N LYS A 43 0.54 7.68 11.34
CA LYS A 43 -0.56 7.57 12.32
C LYS A 43 -1.94 7.96 11.75
N LEU A 44 -2.11 7.86 10.42
CA LEU A 44 -3.34 8.24 9.72
C LEU A 44 -4.32 7.08 9.56
N PHE A 45 -3.80 5.86 9.55
CA PHE A 45 -4.55 4.69 9.14
C PHE A 45 -5.11 3.91 10.33
N SER A 46 -6.41 3.64 10.29
CA SER A 46 -7.08 2.71 11.22
C SER A 46 -6.60 1.27 11.00
N LYS A 47 -6.27 0.95 9.74
CA LYS A 47 -5.77 -0.36 9.34
C LYS A 47 -4.72 -0.21 8.23
N THR A 48 -3.69 -1.06 8.27
CA THR A 48 -2.67 -1.16 7.21
C THR A 48 -2.60 -2.60 6.73
N ILE A 49 -2.79 -2.80 5.42
CA ILE A 49 -2.88 -4.13 4.78
C ILE A 49 -1.71 -4.30 3.82
N LEU A 50 -0.91 -5.35 4.00
CA LEU A 50 0.08 -5.81 3.03
C LEU A 50 -0.52 -6.96 2.22
N SER A 51 -0.80 -6.72 0.93
CA SER A 51 -1.37 -7.71 0.03
C SER A 51 -0.33 -8.26 -0.94
N SER A 52 -0.10 -9.58 -0.91
CA SER A 52 0.89 -10.23 -1.77
C SER A 52 0.49 -11.67 -2.12
N ASP A 53 0.95 -12.15 -3.28
CA ASP A 53 0.98 -13.56 -3.69
C ASP A 53 2.23 -14.29 -3.17
N SER A 54 3.25 -13.57 -2.69
CA SER A 54 4.54 -14.11 -2.27
C SER A 54 4.62 -14.30 -0.76
N ASN A 55 4.89 -15.53 -0.32
CA ASN A 55 5.14 -15.82 1.10
C ASN A 55 6.38 -15.10 1.63
N ARG A 56 7.41 -14.88 0.78
CA ARG A 56 8.63 -14.12 1.16
C ARG A 56 8.30 -12.68 1.53
N ILE A 57 7.41 -12.05 0.76
CA ILE A 57 6.94 -10.68 1.01
C ILE A 57 6.10 -10.64 2.29
N LEU A 58 5.16 -11.56 2.44
CA LEU A 58 4.32 -11.63 3.64
C LEU A 58 5.14 -11.90 4.91
N LYS A 59 6.25 -12.64 4.79
CA LYS A 59 7.20 -12.87 5.90
C LYS A 59 7.85 -11.56 6.37
N VAL A 60 8.16 -10.64 5.48
CA VAL A 60 8.65 -9.29 5.86
C VAL A 60 7.62 -8.59 6.75
N GLY A 61 6.36 -8.63 6.36
CA GLY A 61 5.26 -8.04 7.14
C GLY A 61 5.07 -8.66 8.53
N LYS A 62 5.52 -9.91 8.75
CA LYS A 62 5.40 -10.59 10.06
C LYS A 62 6.12 -9.85 11.19
N LYS A 63 7.15 -9.06 10.87
CA LYS A 63 7.88 -8.24 11.85
C LYS A 63 7.05 -7.11 12.44
N TYR A 64 5.95 -6.74 11.81
CA TYR A 64 5.12 -5.59 12.17
C TYR A 64 3.79 -6.06 12.75
N LYS A 65 3.61 -5.88 14.08
CA LYS A 65 2.39 -6.32 14.80
C LYS A 65 1.12 -5.58 14.38
N LYS A 66 1.25 -4.35 13.84
CA LYS A 66 0.13 -3.45 13.54
C LYS A 66 -0.31 -3.48 12.07
N ILE A 67 0.07 -4.50 11.30
CA ILE A 67 -0.38 -4.66 9.94
C ILE A 67 -1.09 -6.00 9.74
N GLU A 68 -2.05 -6.00 8.86
CA GLU A 68 -2.68 -7.20 8.33
C GLU A 68 -1.92 -7.70 7.11
N ARG A 69 -1.67 -9.00 7.04
CA ARG A 69 -1.03 -9.65 5.91
C ARG A 69 -2.08 -10.45 5.16
N PHE A 70 -2.31 -10.08 3.92
CA PHE A 70 -3.31 -10.72 3.09
C PHE A 70 -2.68 -11.46 1.91
N LYS A 71 -2.83 -12.77 1.91
CA LYS A 71 -2.40 -13.64 0.81
C LYS A 71 -3.42 -13.57 -0.32
N ARG A 72 -3.00 -13.15 -1.50
CA ARG A 72 -3.86 -13.12 -2.68
C ARG A 72 -3.48 -14.19 -3.70
N PRO A 73 -4.42 -14.63 -4.56
CA PRO A 73 -4.16 -15.62 -5.59
C PRO A 73 -3.11 -15.14 -6.62
N PRO A 74 -2.25 -16.04 -7.14
CA PRO A 74 -1.31 -15.70 -8.21
C PRO A 74 -2.00 -15.21 -9.49
N SER A 75 -3.22 -15.66 -9.77
CA SER A 75 -4.00 -15.28 -10.97
C SER A 75 -4.21 -13.77 -11.10
N ILE A 76 -4.33 -13.04 -9.98
CA ILE A 76 -4.48 -11.59 -9.92
C ILE A 76 -3.17 -10.85 -9.58
N SER A 77 -2.03 -11.53 -9.72
CA SER A 77 -0.71 -11.02 -9.36
C SER A 77 0.28 -11.04 -10.53
N LYS A 78 -0.21 -11.24 -11.75
CA LYS A 78 0.59 -11.22 -12.98
C LYS A 78 1.12 -9.80 -13.28
N ASP A 79 2.11 -9.69 -14.14
CA ASP A 79 2.67 -8.39 -14.58
C ASP A 79 1.64 -7.46 -15.21
N THR A 80 0.66 -8.04 -15.91
CA THR A 80 -0.46 -7.33 -16.55
C THR A 80 -1.63 -7.06 -15.60
N SER A 81 -1.59 -7.60 -14.38
CA SER A 81 -2.68 -7.42 -13.41
C SER A 81 -2.68 -6.01 -12.86
N LYS A 82 -3.84 -5.36 -12.94
CA LYS A 82 -4.08 -4.06 -12.30
C LYS A 82 -4.16 -4.23 -10.77
N THR A 83 -4.16 -3.12 -10.04
CA THR A 83 -4.26 -3.13 -8.57
C THR A 83 -5.70 -3.40 -8.09
N GLU A 84 -6.71 -3.00 -8.86
CA GLU A 84 -8.12 -3.14 -8.51
C GLU A 84 -8.54 -4.59 -8.19
N PRO A 85 -8.17 -5.63 -8.97
CA PRO A 85 -8.50 -7.01 -8.63
C PRO A 85 -7.95 -7.44 -7.26
N ALA A 86 -6.77 -6.94 -6.86
CA ALA A 86 -6.20 -7.24 -5.56
C ALA A 86 -7.01 -6.61 -4.42
N ILE A 87 -7.48 -5.38 -4.62
CA ILE A 87 -8.33 -4.66 -3.68
C ILE A 87 -9.68 -5.37 -3.56
N LEU A 88 -10.33 -5.66 -4.68
CA LEU A 88 -11.62 -6.34 -4.72
C LEU A 88 -11.54 -7.74 -4.07
N ASN A 89 -10.47 -8.48 -4.31
CA ASN A 89 -10.26 -9.78 -3.68
C ASN A 89 -10.16 -9.66 -2.16
N TYR A 90 -9.48 -8.63 -1.65
CA TYR A 90 -9.40 -8.37 -0.21
C TYR A 90 -10.79 -8.09 0.37
N PHE A 91 -11.53 -7.15 -0.21
CA PHE A 91 -12.85 -6.76 0.31
C PHE A 91 -13.92 -7.85 0.19
N LYS A 92 -13.90 -8.67 -0.86
CA LYS A 92 -14.79 -9.85 -0.98
C LYS A 92 -14.60 -10.86 0.15
N ASN A 93 -13.40 -10.99 0.66
CA ASN A 93 -13.05 -11.90 1.76
C ASN A 93 -13.23 -11.26 3.15
N ASN A 94 -13.54 -9.96 3.22
CA ASN A 94 -13.62 -9.19 4.45
C ASN A 94 -14.78 -8.20 4.38
N LEU A 95 -16.02 -8.68 4.49
CA LEU A 95 -17.25 -7.93 4.20
C LEU A 95 -17.65 -6.86 5.23
N ASN A 96 -17.00 -6.81 6.39
CA ASN A 96 -17.39 -5.88 7.48
C ASN A 96 -16.51 -4.62 7.51
N TYR A 97 -16.59 -3.80 6.44
CA TYR A 97 -15.87 -2.53 6.41
C TYR A 97 -16.81 -1.33 6.57
N SER A 98 -16.46 -0.52 7.55
CA SER A 98 -17.08 0.79 7.81
C SER A 98 -16.11 1.94 7.54
N GLU A 99 -15.01 1.68 6.82
CA GLU A 99 -14.01 2.67 6.48
C GLU A 99 -14.47 3.54 5.31
N GLU A 100 -14.17 4.85 5.40
CA GLU A 100 -14.62 5.82 4.42
C GLU A 100 -13.61 6.04 3.28
N TYR A 101 -12.33 5.76 3.51
CA TYR A 101 -11.26 6.02 2.55
C TYR A 101 -10.28 4.86 2.44
N LEU A 102 -9.92 4.53 1.22
CA LEU A 102 -8.85 3.60 0.89
C LEU A 102 -7.67 4.36 0.26
N VAL A 103 -6.49 4.22 0.84
CA VAL A 103 -5.25 4.82 0.34
C VAL A 103 -4.31 3.73 -0.16
N ILE A 104 -4.01 3.73 -1.45
CA ILE A 104 -3.06 2.80 -2.05
C ILE A 104 -1.66 3.36 -1.90
N LEU A 105 -0.79 2.65 -1.17
CA LEU A 105 0.61 3.01 -0.99
C LEU A 105 1.49 2.11 -1.87
N GLN A 106 1.86 2.61 -3.04
CA GLN A 106 2.75 1.89 -3.95
C GLN A 106 4.14 1.75 -3.34
N VAL A 107 4.66 0.52 -3.32
CA VAL A 107 6.00 0.17 -2.80
C VAL A 107 7.12 0.84 -3.61
N THR A 108 6.86 1.13 -4.87
CA THR A 108 7.80 1.79 -5.79
C THR A 108 8.02 3.28 -5.53
N SER A 109 7.43 3.84 -4.48
CA SER A 109 7.62 5.24 -4.07
C SER A 109 8.30 5.35 -2.70
N PRO A 110 9.55 4.88 -2.55
CA PRO A 110 10.24 4.82 -1.25
C PRO A 110 10.57 6.19 -0.66
N LEU A 111 10.71 7.22 -1.50
CA LEU A 111 11.06 8.57 -1.05
C LEU A 111 9.84 9.41 -0.64
N ARG A 112 8.66 8.80 -0.53
CA ARG A 112 7.44 9.48 -0.06
C ARG A 112 7.65 10.06 1.34
N LYS A 113 7.50 11.38 1.48
CA LYS A 113 7.57 12.05 2.77
C LYS A 113 6.25 11.90 3.53
N ILE A 114 6.32 11.62 4.83
CA ILE A 114 5.13 11.49 5.69
C ILE A 114 4.31 12.79 5.70
N LYS A 115 4.97 13.95 5.73
CA LYS A 115 4.31 15.26 5.66
C LYS A 115 3.47 15.40 4.37
N THR A 116 4.04 15.02 3.22
CA THR A 116 3.32 15.06 1.93
C THR A 116 2.11 14.13 1.94
N LEU A 117 2.27 12.92 2.48
CA LEU A 117 1.17 11.96 2.62
C LEU A 117 0.04 12.52 3.49
N LYS A 118 0.37 13.11 4.64
CA LYS A 118 -0.62 13.74 5.54
C LYS A 118 -1.36 14.88 4.85
N ASN A 119 -0.64 15.80 4.22
CA ASN A 119 -1.23 16.95 3.54
C ASN A 119 -2.16 16.53 2.41
N PHE A 120 -1.74 15.54 1.61
CA PHE A 120 -2.55 15.01 0.51
C PHE A 120 -3.86 14.39 1.02
N ILE A 121 -3.79 13.51 2.02
CA ILE A 121 -4.98 12.86 2.57
C ILE A 121 -5.92 13.89 3.22
N SER A 122 -5.38 14.82 4.01
CA SER A 122 -6.17 15.89 4.64
C SER A 122 -6.87 16.76 3.59
N TYR A 123 -6.19 17.09 2.51
CA TYR A 123 -6.77 17.84 1.40
C TYR A 123 -7.93 17.06 0.75
N CYS A 124 -7.72 15.79 0.40
CA CYS A 124 -8.77 14.97 -0.22
C CYS A 124 -10.01 14.86 0.67
N ILE A 125 -9.81 14.69 1.97
CA ILE A 125 -10.90 14.59 2.94
C ILE A 125 -11.63 15.93 3.08
N SER A 126 -10.91 17.05 3.24
CA SER A 126 -11.50 18.38 3.41
C SER A 126 -12.35 18.80 2.19
N LYS A 127 -11.93 18.41 1.00
CA LYS A 127 -12.63 18.67 -0.25
C LYS A 127 -13.68 17.60 -0.62
N LYS A 128 -13.84 16.56 0.21
CA LYS A 128 -14.76 15.42 -0.02
C LYS A 128 -14.55 14.76 -1.39
N LEU A 129 -13.29 14.66 -1.84
CA LEU A 129 -12.96 14.11 -3.15
C LEU A 129 -13.13 12.59 -3.14
N LYS A 130 -13.78 12.05 -4.18
CA LYS A 130 -14.01 10.60 -4.31
C LYS A 130 -12.78 9.84 -4.78
N ASN A 131 -12.05 10.42 -5.76
CA ASN A 131 -10.84 9.82 -6.34
C ASN A 131 -9.74 10.86 -6.45
N CYS A 132 -8.56 10.55 -5.95
CA CYS A 132 -7.39 11.42 -5.98
C CYS A 132 -6.14 10.61 -6.30
N LEU A 133 -5.20 11.22 -7.00
CA LEU A 133 -3.87 10.65 -7.20
C LEU A 133 -2.81 11.75 -7.13
N THR A 134 -1.62 11.38 -6.71
CA THR A 134 -0.46 12.25 -6.77
C THR A 134 0.26 12.08 -8.11
N VAL A 135 0.67 13.17 -8.71
CA VAL A 135 1.43 13.18 -9.96
C VAL A 135 2.70 14.01 -9.80
N THR A 136 3.69 13.71 -10.61
CA THR A 136 4.92 14.51 -10.74
C THR A 136 5.00 15.04 -12.16
N TYR A 137 5.22 16.35 -12.31
CA TYR A 137 5.52 16.91 -13.61
C TYR A 137 6.92 16.48 -14.03
N LYS A 138 7.03 15.82 -15.17
CA LYS A 138 8.31 15.61 -15.84
C LYS A 138 8.63 16.90 -16.57
N LYS A 139 9.73 17.57 -16.21
CA LYS A 139 10.31 18.60 -17.07
C LYS A 139 10.97 17.86 -18.22
N ASP A 140 10.56 18.15 -19.43
CA ASP A 140 11.23 17.71 -20.65
C ASP A 140 12.61 18.37 -20.76
#